data_ae69d0fb3e3a6e3402bd10fe693cf106
#
_entry.id   ae69d0fb3e3a6e3402bd10fe693cf106
#
_cell.length_a   1.000
_cell.length_b   1.000
_cell.length_c   1.000
_cell.angle_alpha   90.00
_cell.angle_beta   90.00
_cell.angle_gamma   90.00
#
_symmetry.space_group_name_H-M   'P 1'
#
loop_
_entity.id
_entity.type
_entity.pdbx_description
1 polymer ?
#
loop_
_entity_poly.entity_id
_entity_poly.type
_entity_poly.pdbx_seq_one_letter_code
_entity_poly.pdbx_strand_id
1 'polypeptide(L)'
;NLENCCNDNPLNILGPHFLNGQWIVRVWMPEADAVNIIFKDKTYKTTTSNHKWLFEVVLPEDPKNNYQIYVSRGGVSHSQQDPWAYKKEWMGEVDRHLFAEGNHHHIWKKMGAHIIEDINQKGVMFCIWAPNAKSISIIGDINSWDGRHHPMQKRLGGIWELFMPIMKEGDAYKYEIRTQQGHIYEKADPYGFLHEIRPQNGSIISKLNNFNWEDNSWISNRDSSSQINKPISVYEMHLGSWMHDSIENKFIEKDGLQRNPVPAADLKPGTRFLTYPELTEKLIPYVKERGFTHIELMPISEH
;
A
#
# COMPACT_ATOMS: atom_id res chain seq x y z
N ASN A 1 -7.66 -2.06 25.20
CA ASN A 1 -6.64 -2.54 24.25
C ASN A 1 -6.57 -1.73 22.94
N LEU A 2 -7.70 -1.15 22.46
CA LEU A 2 -7.69 -0.26 21.28
C LEU A 2 -6.88 1.03 21.55
N GLU A 3 -7.07 1.68 22.68
CA GLU A 3 -6.37 2.92 23.05
C GLU A 3 -4.83 2.75 23.06
N ASN A 4 -4.36 1.59 23.46
CA ASN A 4 -2.92 1.29 23.55
C ASN A 4 -2.39 0.62 22.28
N CYS A 5 -3.15 0.61 21.17
CA CYS A 5 -2.82 -0.06 19.92
C CYS A 5 -2.39 -1.53 20.13
N CYS A 6 -2.97 -2.23 21.10
CA CYS A 6 -2.63 -3.62 21.44
C CYS A 6 -3.75 -4.61 21.08
N ASN A 7 -4.64 -4.25 20.18
CA ASN A 7 -5.71 -5.12 19.71
C ASN A 7 -5.30 -5.76 18.37
N ASP A 8 -5.16 -7.06 18.35
CA ASP A 8 -4.85 -7.86 17.16
C ASP A 8 -6.11 -8.39 16.45
N ASN A 9 -7.27 -8.15 17.02
CA ASN A 9 -8.56 -8.58 16.46
C ASN A 9 -9.64 -7.48 16.56
N PRO A 10 -9.45 -6.34 15.89
CA PRO A 10 -10.40 -5.23 15.94
C PRO A 10 -11.78 -5.59 15.39
N LEU A 11 -11.89 -6.51 14.44
CA LEU A 11 -13.16 -6.97 13.87
C LEU A 11 -14.09 -7.67 14.87
N ASN A 12 -13.60 -8.13 16.02
CA ASN A 12 -14.44 -8.66 17.10
C ASN A 12 -15.20 -7.56 17.86
N ILE A 13 -14.74 -6.30 17.71
CA ILE A 13 -15.31 -5.16 18.44
C ILE A 13 -15.93 -4.17 17.46
N LEU A 14 -15.19 -3.81 16.39
CA LEU A 14 -15.50 -2.72 15.47
C LEU A 14 -16.32 -3.19 14.27
N GLY A 15 -17.01 -2.22 13.65
CA GLY A 15 -17.91 -2.50 12.54
C GLY A 15 -19.29 -3.00 12.99
N PRO A 16 -20.10 -3.52 12.05
CA PRO A 16 -21.45 -4.00 12.32
C PRO A 16 -21.46 -5.41 12.96
N HIS A 17 -22.23 -5.58 14.01
CA HIS A 17 -22.43 -6.84 14.72
C HIS A 17 -23.92 -7.10 14.98
N PHE A 18 -24.35 -8.34 14.87
CA PHE A 18 -25.68 -8.77 15.29
C PHE A 18 -25.61 -9.36 16.70
N LEU A 19 -26.14 -8.62 17.68
CA LEU A 19 -26.07 -8.98 19.09
C LEU A 19 -27.47 -8.83 19.72
N ASN A 20 -27.90 -9.83 20.48
CA ASN A 20 -29.18 -9.82 21.21
C ASN A 20 -30.39 -9.43 20.32
N GLY A 21 -30.40 -9.90 19.06
CA GLY A 21 -31.50 -9.61 18.14
C GLY A 21 -31.43 -8.21 17.45
N GLN A 22 -30.37 -7.47 17.65
CA GLN A 22 -30.21 -6.12 17.11
C GLN A 22 -28.90 -5.97 16.34
N TRP A 23 -28.91 -5.11 15.32
CA TRP A 23 -27.69 -4.69 14.64
C TRP A 23 -27.07 -3.52 15.37
N ILE A 24 -25.83 -3.68 15.83
CA ILE A 24 -25.04 -2.66 16.52
C ILE A 24 -23.80 -2.35 15.67
N VAL A 25 -23.60 -1.07 15.37
CA VAL A 25 -22.35 -0.57 14.77
C VAL A 25 -21.49 0.05 15.84
N ARG A 26 -20.23 -0.42 15.92
CA ARG A 26 -19.21 0.15 16.82
C ARG A 26 -18.07 0.75 16.03
N VAL A 27 -17.77 2.00 16.38
CA VAL A 27 -16.75 2.81 15.70
C VAL A 27 -15.72 3.26 16.71
N TRP A 28 -14.47 3.08 16.38
CA TRP A 28 -13.34 3.58 17.16
C TRP A 28 -12.81 4.85 16.52
N MET A 29 -12.97 6.00 17.20
CA MET A 29 -12.54 7.32 16.71
C MET A 29 -11.80 8.09 17.80
N PRO A 30 -10.47 7.91 17.89
CA PRO A 30 -9.64 8.68 18.82
C PRO A 30 -9.82 10.18 18.58
N GLU A 31 -9.95 10.93 19.70
CA GLU A 31 -10.01 12.38 19.71
C GLU A 31 -11.22 13.01 18.97
N ALA A 32 -12.23 12.22 18.60
CA ALA A 32 -13.47 12.75 18.07
C ALA A 32 -14.33 13.37 19.18
N ASP A 33 -14.88 14.56 18.90
CA ASP A 33 -15.84 15.23 19.79
C ASP A 33 -17.22 14.58 19.71
N ALA A 34 -17.62 14.19 18.49
CA ALA A 34 -18.87 13.50 18.23
C ALA A 34 -18.76 12.59 17.00
N VAL A 35 -19.49 11.51 17.04
CA VAL A 35 -19.64 10.57 15.91
C VAL A 35 -21.13 10.31 15.71
N ASN A 36 -21.57 10.27 14.45
CA ASN A 36 -22.90 9.82 14.07
C ASN A 36 -22.78 8.80 12.92
N ILE A 37 -23.80 7.97 12.76
CA ILE A 37 -23.86 7.04 11.63
C ILE A 37 -24.95 7.51 10.68
N ILE A 38 -24.60 7.62 9.40
CA ILE A 38 -25.54 7.91 8.31
C ILE A 38 -25.86 6.59 7.63
N PHE A 39 -27.13 6.18 7.71
CA PHE A 39 -27.62 4.94 7.11
C PHE A 39 -28.98 5.19 6.45
N LYS A 40 -29.12 4.86 5.14
CA LYS A 40 -30.36 5.08 4.36
C LYS A 40 -30.89 6.51 4.53
N ASP A 41 -30.02 7.53 4.31
CA ASP A 41 -30.31 8.96 4.38
C ASP A 41 -30.81 9.45 5.76
N LYS A 42 -30.67 8.61 6.79
CA LYS A 42 -30.99 8.98 8.18
C LYS A 42 -29.72 9.04 9.01
N THR A 43 -29.68 10.03 9.89
CA THR A 43 -28.58 10.20 10.84
C THR A 43 -28.97 9.58 12.17
N TYR A 44 -28.16 8.64 12.62
CA TYR A 44 -28.29 7.97 13.91
C TYR A 44 -27.22 8.49 14.85
N LYS A 45 -27.65 9.08 15.96
CA LYS A 45 -26.74 9.54 17.02
C LYS A 45 -26.14 8.34 17.73
N THR A 46 -24.82 8.35 17.90
CA THR A 46 -24.12 7.36 18.68
C THR A 46 -24.07 7.73 20.16
N THR A 47 -23.83 6.74 20.99
CA THR A 47 -23.45 6.89 22.39
C THR A 47 -22.07 6.35 22.60
N THR A 48 -21.32 6.88 23.57
CA THR A 48 -20.05 6.29 23.97
C THR A 48 -20.31 4.99 24.77
N SER A 49 -19.57 3.95 24.43
CA SER A 49 -19.61 2.67 25.15
C SER A 49 -18.63 2.69 26.36
N ASN A 50 -17.92 1.62 26.59
CA ASN A 50 -16.99 1.50 27.73
C ASN A 50 -15.74 2.40 27.65
N HIS A 51 -15.57 3.14 26.59
CA HIS A 51 -14.47 4.06 26.38
C HIS A 51 -14.93 5.34 25.65
N LYS A 52 -14.39 6.50 26.00
CA LYS A 52 -14.77 7.81 25.42
C LYS A 52 -14.62 7.92 23.89
N TRP A 53 -13.80 7.08 23.28
CA TRP A 53 -13.58 7.05 21.82
C TRP A 53 -14.21 5.84 21.14
N LEU A 54 -14.88 4.97 21.88
CA LEU A 54 -15.66 3.87 21.34
C LEU A 54 -17.13 4.28 21.28
N PHE A 55 -17.60 4.56 20.08
CA PHE A 55 -18.96 4.99 19.80
C PHE A 55 -19.78 3.78 19.32
N GLU A 56 -21.03 3.69 19.76
CA GLU A 56 -21.94 2.64 19.31
C GLU A 56 -23.35 3.16 19.03
N VAL A 57 -24.04 2.48 18.13
CA VAL A 57 -25.44 2.77 17.78
C VAL A 57 -26.15 1.51 17.34
N VAL A 58 -27.44 1.42 17.65
CA VAL A 58 -28.33 0.39 17.16
C VAL A 58 -28.95 0.83 15.84
N LEU A 59 -28.90 -0.03 14.83
CA LEU A 59 -29.54 0.18 13.53
C LEU A 59 -30.74 -0.78 13.37
N PRO A 60 -31.75 -0.39 12.57
CA PRO A 60 -32.97 -1.17 12.43
C PRO A 60 -32.80 -2.48 11.63
N GLU A 61 -31.74 -2.58 10.84
CA GLU A 61 -31.44 -3.73 9.97
C GLU A 61 -29.96 -3.84 9.69
N ASP A 62 -29.53 -4.91 8.99
CA ASP A 62 -28.13 -5.14 8.60
C ASP A 62 -27.58 -4.02 7.71
N PRO A 63 -26.65 -3.20 8.20
CA PRO A 63 -26.07 -2.14 7.39
C PRO A 63 -25.05 -2.64 6.37
N LYS A 64 -24.53 -3.86 6.54
CA LYS A 64 -23.38 -4.39 5.78
C LYS A 64 -22.24 -3.36 5.77
N ASN A 65 -21.87 -2.86 4.56
CA ASN A 65 -20.92 -1.76 4.35
C ASN A 65 -21.58 -0.48 3.78
N ASN A 66 -22.92 -0.39 3.81
CA ASN A 66 -23.70 0.71 3.21
C ASN A 66 -24.07 1.78 4.23
N TYR A 67 -23.13 2.21 5.04
CA TYR A 67 -23.28 3.33 5.96
C TYR A 67 -22.04 4.19 5.96
N GLN A 68 -22.16 5.40 6.43
CA GLN A 68 -21.07 6.34 6.59
C GLN A 68 -20.93 6.76 8.05
N ILE A 69 -19.70 7.00 8.45
CA ILE A 69 -19.36 7.58 9.74
C ILE A 69 -19.23 9.10 9.55
N TYR A 70 -20.04 9.88 10.22
CA TYR A 70 -19.90 11.32 10.28
C TYR A 70 -19.19 11.71 11.57
N VAL A 71 -17.98 12.23 11.43
CA VAL A 71 -17.07 12.55 12.53
C VAL A 71 -16.93 14.06 12.66
N SER A 72 -16.99 14.56 13.90
CA SER A 72 -16.64 15.93 14.24
C SER A 72 -15.44 15.95 15.16
N ARG A 73 -14.44 16.78 14.83
CA ARG A 73 -13.22 16.97 15.62
C ARG A 73 -12.75 18.41 15.51
N GLY A 74 -12.58 19.09 16.67
CA GLY A 74 -12.08 20.47 16.70
C GLY A 74 -12.90 21.46 15.86
N GLY A 75 -14.22 21.27 15.74
CA GLY A 75 -15.11 22.11 14.92
C GLY A 75 -15.12 21.75 13.43
N VAL A 76 -14.30 20.82 12.97
CA VAL A 76 -14.33 20.31 11.59
C VAL A 76 -15.08 18.99 11.54
N SER A 77 -15.93 18.82 10.53
CA SER A 77 -16.71 17.59 10.33
C SER A 77 -16.53 17.05 8.93
N HIS A 78 -16.47 15.72 8.83
CA HIS A 78 -16.41 15.01 7.56
C HIS A 78 -17.11 13.66 7.64
N SER A 79 -17.45 13.11 6.48
CA SER A 79 -17.97 11.75 6.36
C SER A 79 -16.90 10.82 5.80
N GLN A 80 -16.86 9.59 6.31
CA GLN A 80 -15.98 8.55 5.83
C GLN A 80 -16.67 7.18 5.89
N GLN A 81 -16.15 6.22 5.13
CA GLN A 81 -16.56 4.82 5.23
C GLN A 81 -15.84 4.12 6.39
N ASP A 82 -16.45 3.07 6.90
CA ASP A 82 -15.89 2.30 8.01
C ASP A 82 -14.97 1.18 7.48
N PRO A 83 -13.66 1.19 7.78
CA PRO A 83 -12.75 0.10 7.39
C PRO A 83 -13.19 -1.27 7.92
N TRP A 84 -13.77 -1.32 9.11
CA TRP A 84 -14.16 -2.56 9.77
C TRP A 84 -15.55 -3.09 9.36
N ALA A 85 -16.23 -2.41 8.44
CA ALA A 85 -17.39 -2.96 7.75
C ALA A 85 -17.01 -4.08 6.76
N TYR A 86 -15.75 -4.15 6.35
CA TYR A 86 -15.21 -5.10 5.38
C TYR A 86 -14.53 -6.28 6.10
N LYS A 87 -15.31 -7.34 6.35
CA LYS A 87 -14.89 -8.50 7.17
C LYS A 87 -14.26 -9.65 6.37
N LYS A 88 -14.38 -9.62 5.03
CA LYS A 88 -13.90 -10.70 4.16
C LYS A 88 -12.38 -10.82 4.26
N GLU A 89 -11.89 -12.05 4.43
CA GLU A 89 -10.47 -12.34 4.35
C GLU A 89 -9.96 -12.11 2.93
N TRP A 90 -8.84 -11.43 2.82
CA TRP A 90 -8.15 -11.17 1.56
C TRP A 90 -7.27 -12.35 1.16
N MET A 91 -6.47 -12.83 2.11
CA MET A 91 -5.61 -13.98 1.92
C MET A 91 -6.34 -15.26 2.37
N GLY A 92 -6.94 -15.94 1.41
CA GLY A 92 -7.73 -17.16 1.64
C GLY A 92 -6.88 -18.33 2.17
N GLU A 93 -7.53 -19.44 2.48
CA GLU A 93 -6.88 -20.62 3.04
C GLU A 93 -5.79 -21.18 2.11
N VAL A 94 -6.08 -21.26 0.81
CA VAL A 94 -5.13 -21.76 -0.20
C VAL A 94 -3.90 -20.83 -0.29
N ASP A 95 -4.12 -19.52 -0.31
CA ASP A 95 -3.01 -18.55 -0.35
C ASP A 95 -2.12 -18.69 0.89
N ARG A 96 -2.72 -18.81 2.08
CA ARG A 96 -1.96 -19.00 3.33
C ARG A 96 -1.18 -20.32 3.35
N HIS A 97 -1.77 -21.40 2.85
CA HIS A 97 -1.12 -22.70 2.76
C HIS A 97 0.11 -22.64 1.84
N LEU A 98 -0.06 -22.15 0.62
CA LEU A 98 1.03 -22.00 -0.34
C LEU A 98 2.14 -21.05 0.16
N PHE A 99 1.75 -19.98 0.87
CA PHE A 99 2.71 -19.05 1.46
C PHE A 99 3.52 -19.71 2.58
N ALA A 100 2.86 -20.48 3.46
CA ALA A 100 3.53 -21.19 4.55
C ALA A 100 4.52 -22.26 4.05
N GLU A 101 4.24 -22.89 2.90
CA GLU A 101 5.14 -23.84 2.25
C GLU A 101 6.25 -23.18 1.41
N GLY A 102 6.23 -21.86 1.21
CA GLY A 102 7.14 -21.15 0.33
C GLY A 102 6.88 -21.34 -1.17
N ASN A 103 5.72 -21.85 -1.55
CA ASN A 103 5.33 -22.20 -2.93
C ASN A 103 4.38 -21.19 -3.58
N HIS A 104 4.11 -20.06 -2.93
CA HIS A 104 3.19 -19.06 -3.45
C HIS A 104 3.87 -18.11 -4.45
N HIS A 105 4.07 -18.55 -5.69
CA HIS A 105 4.78 -17.78 -6.75
C HIS A 105 4.10 -16.44 -7.12
N HIS A 106 2.85 -16.24 -6.76
CA HIS A 106 2.10 -14.99 -7.00
C HIS A 106 1.78 -14.23 -5.72
N ILE A 107 2.57 -14.41 -4.66
CA ILE A 107 2.32 -13.79 -3.36
C ILE A 107 2.25 -12.26 -3.44
N TRP A 108 2.99 -11.65 -4.37
CA TRP A 108 2.97 -10.22 -4.64
C TRP A 108 1.59 -9.67 -5.06
N LYS A 109 0.65 -10.54 -5.48
CA LYS A 109 -0.75 -10.17 -5.75
C LYS A 109 -1.61 -10.10 -4.50
N LYS A 110 -1.06 -10.51 -3.36
CA LYS A 110 -1.76 -10.60 -2.08
C LYS A 110 -1.11 -9.73 -1.02
N MET A 111 0.22 -9.81 -0.87
CA MET A 111 0.98 -8.98 0.07
C MET A 111 1.16 -7.57 -0.48
N GLY A 112 1.24 -6.60 0.42
CA GLY A 112 1.37 -5.19 0.06
C GLY A 112 0.04 -4.44 0.07
N ALA A 113 0.01 -3.30 -0.63
CA ALA A 113 -1.16 -2.45 -0.78
C ALA A 113 -1.77 -2.62 -2.18
N HIS A 114 -3.02 -3.10 -2.24
CA HIS A 114 -3.73 -3.39 -3.48
C HIS A 114 -4.97 -2.51 -3.64
N ILE A 115 -5.02 -1.76 -4.72
CA ILE A 115 -6.19 -0.95 -5.06
C ILE A 115 -7.32 -1.87 -5.52
N ILE A 116 -8.46 -1.74 -4.87
CA ILE A 116 -9.70 -2.45 -5.20
C ILE A 116 -10.69 -1.46 -5.81
N GLU A 117 -11.12 -1.75 -7.02
CA GLU A 117 -12.11 -0.96 -7.76
C GLU A 117 -13.23 -1.88 -8.23
N ASP A 118 -14.06 -2.34 -7.31
CA ASP A 118 -15.25 -3.12 -7.62
C ASP A 118 -16.51 -2.24 -7.51
N ILE A 119 -17.62 -2.69 -8.13
CA ILE A 119 -18.91 -1.96 -8.15
C ILE A 119 -19.38 -1.57 -6.73
N ASN A 120 -19.12 -2.43 -5.76
CA ASN A 120 -19.56 -2.25 -4.38
C ASN A 120 -18.44 -1.88 -3.40
N GLN A 121 -17.19 -1.75 -3.87
CA GLN A 121 -16.06 -1.60 -2.97
C GLN A 121 -14.90 -0.87 -3.67
N LYS A 122 -14.59 0.33 -3.18
CA LYS A 122 -13.44 1.12 -3.64
C LYS A 122 -12.55 1.44 -2.46
N GLY A 123 -11.26 1.27 -2.62
CA GLY A 123 -10.29 1.54 -1.57
C GLY A 123 -9.02 0.70 -1.75
N VAL A 124 -8.28 0.51 -0.68
CA VAL A 124 -7.01 -0.20 -0.69
C VAL A 124 -7.03 -1.33 0.33
N MET A 125 -6.68 -2.52 -0.11
CA MET A 125 -6.47 -3.67 0.77
C MET A 125 -4.99 -3.76 1.12
N PHE A 126 -4.70 -3.77 2.40
CA PHE A 126 -3.36 -3.95 2.94
C PHE A 126 -3.20 -5.35 3.51
N CYS A 127 -2.08 -5.99 3.20
CA CYS A 127 -1.74 -7.31 3.70
C CYS A 127 -0.25 -7.40 3.98
N ILE A 128 0.13 -7.79 5.20
CA ILE A 128 1.52 -7.95 5.62
C ILE A 128 1.70 -9.22 6.46
N TRP A 129 2.86 -9.84 6.34
CA TRP A 129 3.27 -10.95 7.21
C TRP A 129 4.19 -10.46 8.32
N ALA A 130 3.73 -10.60 9.56
CA ALA A 130 4.49 -10.24 10.75
C ALA A 130 4.08 -11.13 11.94
N PRO A 131 4.56 -12.38 11.97
CA PRO A 131 4.10 -13.40 12.93
C PRO A 131 4.43 -13.03 14.39
N ASN A 132 5.51 -12.30 14.61
CA ASN A 132 5.98 -11.93 15.94
C ASN A 132 5.41 -10.60 16.45
N ALA A 133 4.65 -9.88 15.63
CA ALA A 133 4.01 -8.64 16.05
C ALA A 133 2.90 -8.91 17.07
N LYS A 134 2.78 -8.02 18.06
CA LYS A 134 1.66 -7.98 19.00
C LYS A 134 0.45 -7.32 18.36
N SER A 135 0.68 -6.22 17.65
CA SER A 135 -0.31 -5.50 16.85
C SER A 135 0.36 -4.71 15.74
N ILE A 136 -0.40 -4.42 14.70
CA ILE A 136 0.03 -3.59 13.56
C ILE A 136 -1.07 -2.60 13.26
N SER A 137 -0.69 -1.37 12.91
CA SER A 137 -1.60 -0.33 12.42
C SER A 137 -1.06 0.27 11.13
N ILE A 138 -1.95 0.71 10.26
CA ILE A 138 -1.61 1.53 9.10
C ILE A 138 -1.51 2.98 9.56
N ILE A 139 -0.41 3.64 9.21
CA ILE A 139 -0.17 5.05 9.46
C ILE A 139 0.15 5.79 8.15
N GLY A 140 -0.25 7.04 8.06
CA GLY A 140 -0.07 7.90 6.91
C GLY A 140 -0.73 9.26 7.12
N ASP A 141 -0.76 10.11 6.11
CA ASP A 141 -1.38 11.44 6.20
C ASP A 141 -2.86 11.37 6.56
N ILE A 142 -3.54 10.30 6.14
CA ILE A 142 -4.97 10.05 6.40
C ILE A 142 -5.33 10.02 7.89
N ASN A 143 -4.40 9.70 8.75
CA ASN A 143 -4.59 9.61 10.19
C ASN A 143 -3.50 10.35 10.98
N SER A 144 -2.84 11.32 10.36
CA SER A 144 -1.76 12.11 10.94
C SER A 144 -0.64 11.25 11.53
N TRP A 145 -0.37 10.10 10.90
CA TRP A 145 0.67 9.14 11.29
C TRP A 145 0.46 8.54 12.70
N ASP A 146 -0.80 8.45 13.14
CA ASP A 146 -1.18 7.93 14.45
C ASP A 146 -1.74 6.50 14.35
N GLY A 147 -0.98 5.53 14.86
CA GLY A 147 -1.33 4.11 14.84
C GLY A 147 -2.57 3.73 15.66
N ARG A 148 -3.11 4.64 16.49
CA ARG A 148 -4.34 4.40 17.25
C ARG A 148 -5.57 4.28 16.36
N HIS A 149 -5.54 4.85 15.14
CA HIS A 149 -6.72 4.99 14.29
C HIS A 149 -7.08 3.75 13.47
N HIS A 150 -6.09 3.04 12.92
CA HIS A 150 -6.33 1.98 11.93
C HIS A 150 -5.60 0.67 12.28
N PRO A 151 -5.96 0.02 13.42
CA PRO A 151 -5.40 -1.28 13.77
C PRO A 151 -5.84 -2.35 12.75
N MET A 152 -4.88 -3.17 12.34
CA MET A 152 -5.09 -4.28 11.40
C MET A 152 -5.62 -5.52 12.10
N GLN A 153 -6.36 -6.31 11.35
CA GLN A 153 -6.89 -7.61 11.77
C GLN A 153 -5.84 -8.70 11.59
N LYS A 154 -5.47 -9.38 12.67
CA LYS A 154 -4.64 -10.58 12.61
C LYS A 154 -5.42 -11.77 12.05
N ARG A 155 -4.77 -12.50 11.16
CA ARG A 155 -5.25 -13.76 10.59
C ARG A 155 -4.32 -14.90 10.95
N LEU A 156 -4.70 -16.12 10.60
CA LEU A 156 -3.85 -17.30 10.79
C LEU A 156 -2.52 -17.17 10.01
N GLY A 157 -1.46 -17.80 10.52
CA GLY A 157 -0.14 -17.79 9.89
C GLY A 157 0.67 -16.51 10.07
N GLY A 158 0.25 -15.60 10.94
CA GLY A 158 0.94 -14.32 11.19
C GLY A 158 0.67 -13.25 10.13
N ILE A 159 -0.40 -13.41 9.37
CA ILE A 159 -0.88 -12.45 8.38
C ILE A 159 -1.69 -11.35 9.09
N TRP A 160 -1.58 -10.13 8.58
CA TRP A 160 -2.35 -8.97 9.03
C TRP A 160 -3.00 -8.29 7.84
N GLU A 161 -4.26 -7.96 7.97
CA GLU A 161 -5.08 -7.40 6.89
C GLU A 161 -5.91 -6.22 7.38
N LEU A 162 -6.08 -5.23 6.51
CA LEU A 162 -7.07 -4.18 6.69
C LEU A 162 -7.48 -3.61 5.32
N PHE A 163 -8.77 -3.47 5.09
CA PHE A 163 -9.29 -2.72 3.95
C PHE A 163 -9.53 -1.26 4.35
N MET A 164 -8.95 -0.34 3.58
CA MET A 164 -9.04 1.10 3.79
C MET A 164 -9.83 1.75 2.66
N PRO A 165 -11.15 1.97 2.84
CA PRO A 165 -12.00 2.52 1.78
C PRO A 165 -11.69 3.99 1.43
N ILE A 166 -10.97 4.66 2.29
CA ILE A 166 -10.65 6.10 2.19
C ILE A 166 -9.27 6.36 1.57
N MET A 167 -8.45 5.32 1.35
CA MET A 167 -7.13 5.45 0.74
C MET A 167 -7.18 5.18 -0.77
N LYS A 168 -6.25 5.79 -1.49
CA LYS A 168 -6.19 5.77 -2.96
C LYS A 168 -4.75 5.74 -3.47
N GLU A 169 -4.61 5.60 -4.77
CA GLU A 169 -3.32 5.72 -5.46
C GLU A 169 -2.64 7.07 -5.15
N GLY A 170 -1.34 7.01 -4.86
CA GLY A 170 -0.52 8.15 -4.49
C GLY A 170 -0.43 8.44 -3.00
N ASP A 171 -1.29 7.86 -2.16
CA ASP A 171 -1.22 8.07 -0.72
C ASP A 171 0.01 7.36 -0.13
N ALA A 172 0.74 8.06 0.74
CA ALA A 172 1.88 7.52 1.46
C ALA A 172 1.44 6.80 2.74
N TYR A 173 2.12 5.70 3.08
CA TYR A 173 1.84 4.92 4.27
C TYR A 173 3.06 4.21 4.82
N LYS A 174 2.96 3.79 6.08
CA LYS A 174 3.83 2.81 6.76
C LYS A 174 3.00 1.89 7.63
N TYR A 175 3.66 0.86 8.14
CA TYR A 175 3.14 0.04 9.22
C TYR A 175 3.77 0.46 10.56
N GLU A 176 2.94 0.82 11.54
CA GLU A 176 3.35 0.90 12.94
C GLU A 176 3.24 -0.51 13.55
N ILE A 177 4.37 -1.10 13.87
CA ILE A 177 4.47 -2.47 14.39
C ILE A 177 4.82 -2.40 15.89
N ARG A 178 4.00 -3.01 16.72
CA ARG A 178 4.27 -3.18 18.15
C ARG A 178 4.75 -4.59 18.43
N THR A 179 5.87 -4.70 19.12
CA THR A 179 6.41 -5.99 19.52
C THR A 179 5.74 -6.51 20.78
N GLN A 180 5.98 -7.79 21.12
CA GLN A 180 5.51 -8.39 22.38
C GLN A 180 6.05 -7.66 23.61
N GLN A 181 7.24 -7.06 23.50
CA GLN A 181 7.90 -6.29 24.56
C GLN A 181 7.40 -4.84 24.67
N GLY A 182 6.55 -4.40 23.72
CA GLY A 182 5.99 -3.05 23.70
C GLY A 182 6.81 -2.01 22.94
N HIS A 183 7.89 -2.40 22.26
CA HIS A 183 8.60 -1.49 21.36
C HIS A 183 7.76 -1.18 20.13
N ILE A 184 7.88 0.03 19.61
CA ILE A 184 7.17 0.52 18.43
C ILE A 184 8.19 0.75 17.32
N TYR A 185 7.88 0.22 16.13
CA TYR A 185 8.67 0.43 14.92
C TYR A 185 7.75 0.88 13.79
N GLU A 186 8.16 1.94 13.10
CA GLU A 186 7.56 2.32 11.83
C GLU A 186 8.38 1.72 10.69
N LYS A 187 7.71 0.96 9.83
CA LYS A 187 8.36 0.26 8.72
C LYS A 187 7.64 0.53 7.40
N ALA A 188 8.43 0.75 6.34
CA ALA A 188 7.91 0.68 4.98
C ALA A 188 7.38 -0.73 4.70
N ASP A 189 6.53 -0.84 3.69
CA ASP A 189 5.97 -2.12 3.27
C ASP A 189 7.05 -2.95 2.52
N PRO A 190 7.38 -4.16 2.98
CA PRO A 190 8.33 -5.02 2.29
C PRO A 190 7.84 -5.47 0.89
N TYR A 191 6.54 -5.35 0.63
CA TYR A 191 5.92 -5.59 -0.68
C TYR A 191 5.44 -4.28 -1.34
N GLY A 192 5.97 -3.13 -0.90
CA GLY A 192 5.64 -1.85 -1.50
C GLY A 192 6.06 -1.78 -2.96
N PHE A 193 5.16 -1.35 -3.84
CA PHE A 193 5.41 -1.24 -5.28
C PHE A 193 6.06 0.08 -5.66
N LEU A 194 5.91 1.09 -4.81
CA LEU A 194 6.50 2.41 -4.96
C LEU A 194 6.87 2.95 -3.58
N HIS A 195 7.96 3.69 -3.49
CA HIS A 195 8.44 4.29 -2.26
C HIS A 195 8.67 5.78 -2.43
N GLU A 196 8.64 6.50 -1.32
CA GLU A 196 9.00 7.91 -1.30
C GLU A 196 10.48 8.11 -1.64
N ILE A 197 10.79 9.26 -2.21
CA ILE A 197 12.18 9.66 -2.47
C ILE A 197 12.80 10.18 -1.17
N ARG A 198 14.04 9.78 -0.91
CA ARG A 198 14.80 10.27 0.25
C ARG A 198 14.76 11.82 0.36
N PRO A 199 14.61 12.35 1.57
CA PRO A 199 14.82 11.72 2.89
C PRO A 199 13.60 10.98 3.47
N GLN A 200 12.45 11.06 2.82
CA GLN A 200 11.28 10.26 3.20
C GLN A 200 11.55 8.78 2.97
N ASN A 201 10.78 7.92 3.64
CA ASN A 201 10.97 6.49 3.58
C ASN A 201 9.65 5.68 3.77
N GLY A 202 8.54 6.27 3.39
CA GLY A 202 7.25 5.60 3.34
C GLY A 202 7.07 4.79 2.04
N SER A 203 6.11 3.91 2.04
CA SER A 203 5.61 3.28 0.82
C SER A 203 4.48 4.12 0.23
N ILE A 204 4.33 4.09 -1.08
CA ILE A 204 3.28 4.81 -1.81
C ILE A 204 2.37 3.78 -2.47
N ILE A 205 1.05 3.97 -2.34
CA ILE A 205 0.06 3.14 -3.02
C ILE A 205 0.15 3.36 -4.52
N SER A 206 0.38 2.31 -5.28
CA SER A 206 0.54 2.38 -6.73
C SER A 206 -0.09 1.19 -7.44
N LYS A 207 -0.61 1.42 -8.65
CA LYS A 207 -1.07 0.36 -9.56
C LYS A 207 0.12 -0.26 -10.28
N LEU A 208 0.13 -1.60 -10.38
CA LEU A 208 1.16 -2.34 -11.13
C LEU A 208 0.89 -2.43 -12.63
N ASN A 209 -0.35 -2.22 -13.07
CA ASN A 209 -0.79 -2.54 -14.42
C ASN A 209 -0.81 -1.34 -15.38
N ASN A 210 -0.01 -0.31 -15.11
CA ASN A 210 0.01 0.91 -15.91
C ASN A 210 0.91 0.82 -17.16
N PHE A 211 1.64 -0.30 -17.34
CA PHE A 211 2.54 -0.48 -18.48
C PHE A 211 1.93 -1.42 -19.52
N ASN A 212 1.84 -0.95 -20.77
CA ASN A 212 1.43 -1.76 -21.88
C ASN A 212 2.65 -2.41 -22.54
N TRP A 213 2.75 -3.74 -22.41
CA TRP A 213 3.84 -4.52 -22.98
C TRP A 213 3.64 -4.72 -24.48
N GLU A 214 4.61 -4.36 -25.30
CA GLU A 214 4.62 -4.55 -26.75
C GLU A 214 5.72 -5.52 -27.19
N ASP A 215 6.01 -6.52 -26.37
CA ASP A 215 7.14 -7.44 -26.51
C ASP A 215 6.79 -8.85 -27.04
N ASN A 216 5.55 -9.05 -27.51
CA ASN A 216 5.06 -10.35 -28.02
C ASN A 216 5.98 -10.97 -29.08
N SER A 217 6.50 -10.16 -30.01
CA SER A 217 7.41 -10.63 -31.05
C SER A 217 8.75 -11.11 -30.47
N TRP A 218 9.25 -10.44 -29.44
CA TRP A 218 10.48 -10.84 -28.74
C TRP A 218 10.27 -12.13 -27.97
N ILE A 219 9.17 -12.26 -27.22
CA ILE A 219 8.82 -13.47 -26.48
C ILE A 219 8.73 -14.69 -27.42
N SER A 220 8.00 -14.55 -28.53
CA SER A 220 7.84 -15.64 -29.52
C SER A 220 9.18 -16.07 -30.14
N ASN A 221 10.05 -15.10 -30.44
CA ASN A 221 11.37 -15.38 -31.00
C ASN A 221 12.34 -15.98 -29.96
N ARG A 222 12.22 -15.62 -28.70
CA ARG A 222 13.02 -16.18 -27.62
C ARG A 222 12.86 -17.68 -27.51
N ASP A 223 11.64 -18.17 -27.56
CA ASP A 223 11.33 -19.61 -27.40
C ASP A 223 11.78 -20.44 -28.61
N SER A 224 11.83 -19.85 -29.80
CA SER A 224 12.26 -20.52 -31.03
C SER A 224 13.77 -20.53 -31.26
N SER A 225 14.52 -19.67 -30.59
CA SER A 225 15.97 -19.53 -30.73
C SER A 225 16.70 -20.13 -29.54
N SER A 226 17.41 -21.26 -29.74
CA SER A 226 18.33 -21.80 -28.72
C SER A 226 19.42 -20.76 -28.41
N GLN A 227 19.26 -20.04 -27.33
CA GLN A 227 20.23 -19.01 -26.87
C GLN A 227 21.56 -19.64 -26.40
N ILE A 228 21.51 -20.90 -25.97
CA ILE A 228 22.66 -21.62 -25.39
C ILE A 228 23.84 -21.75 -26.35
N ASN A 229 23.57 -21.86 -27.66
CA ASN A 229 24.60 -22.08 -28.69
C ASN A 229 25.02 -20.79 -29.43
N LYS A 230 24.65 -19.62 -28.91
CA LYS A 230 25.03 -18.33 -29.52
C LYS A 230 26.11 -17.65 -28.68
N PRO A 231 27.04 -16.91 -29.30
CA PRO A 231 27.96 -16.09 -28.54
C PRO A 231 27.20 -15.01 -27.79
N ILE A 232 27.64 -14.73 -26.58
CA ILE A 232 27.10 -13.64 -25.75
C ILE A 232 28.19 -12.59 -25.52
N SER A 233 27.77 -11.33 -25.48
CA SER A 233 28.59 -10.20 -25.08
C SER A 233 27.76 -9.35 -24.12
N VAL A 234 28.27 -9.18 -22.91
CA VAL A 234 27.56 -8.52 -21.82
C VAL A 234 28.13 -7.13 -21.61
N TYR A 235 27.26 -6.13 -21.51
CA TYR A 235 27.60 -4.76 -21.11
C TYR A 235 27.12 -4.56 -19.67
N GLU A 236 28.07 -4.55 -18.74
CA GLU A 236 27.80 -4.27 -17.32
C GLU A 236 27.83 -2.79 -17.05
N MET A 237 26.86 -2.28 -16.29
CA MET A 237 26.79 -0.86 -15.98
C MET A 237 26.00 -0.55 -14.71
N HIS A 238 26.29 0.63 -14.14
CA HIS A 238 25.51 1.27 -13.09
C HIS A 238 24.69 2.42 -13.70
N LEU A 239 23.36 2.34 -13.62
CA LEU A 239 22.47 3.29 -14.29
C LEU A 239 22.70 4.74 -13.85
N GLY A 240 22.93 4.96 -12.56
CA GLY A 240 23.11 6.31 -12.01
C GLY A 240 24.43 6.98 -12.43
N SER A 241 25.48 6.22 -12.77
CA SER A 241 26.80 6.79 -13.14
C SER A 241 27.10 6.73 -14.63
N TRP A 242 26.28 6.06 -15.44
CA TRP A 242 26.57 5.85 -16.86
C TRP A 242 26.53 7.13 -17.70
N MET A 243 25.44 7.90 -17.59
CA MET A 243 25.27 9.21 -18.22
C MET A 243 24.44 10.14 -17.34
N HIS A 244 24.67 11.44 -17.51
CA HIS A 244 23.92 12.48 -16.84
C HIS A 244 23.34 13.45 -17.85
N ASP A 245 22.36 14.23 -17.46
CA ASP A 245 21.78 15.31 -18.27
C ASP A 245 21.82 16.63 -17.52
N SER A 246 21.54 17.73 -18.22
CA SER A 246 21.42 19.04 -17.60
C SER A 246 20.17 19.15 -16.74
N ILE A 247 20.27 19.80 -15.58
CA ILE A 247 19.12 20.07 -14.70
C ILE A 247 18.06 20.96 -15.37
N GLU A 248 18.43 21.69 -16.40
CA GLU A 248 17.54 22.56 -17.18
C GLU A 248 16.62 21.73 -18.10
N ASN A 249 17.06 20.53 -18.51
CA ASN A 249 16.28 19.60 -19.30
C ASN A 249 15.28 18.86 -18.41
N LYS A 250 14.11 19.45 -18.22
CA LYS A 250 13.04 18.83 -17.44
C LYS A 250 12.42 17.70 -18.25
N PHE A 251 12.38 16.52 -17.67
CA PHE A 251 11.61 15.41 -18.21
C PHE A 251 10.19 15.44 -17.60
N ILE A 252 9.18 15.41 -18.47
CA ILE A 252 7.77 15.25 -18.06
C ILE A 252 7.42 13.80 -18.33
N GLU A 253 7.18 13.02 -17.30
CA GLU A 253 6.69 11.65 -17.46
C GLU A 253 5.33 11.63 -18.17
N LYS A 254 5.04 10.56 -18.92
CA LYS A 254 3.78 10.40 -19.68
C LYS A 254 2.53 10.43 -18.80
N ASP A 255 2.65 10.22 -17.50
CA ASP A 255 1.58 10.30 -16.49
C ASP A 255 1.27 11.74 -16.03
N GLY A 256 2.01 12.73 -16.52
CA GLY A 256 1.84 14.13 -16.16
C GLY A 256 2.41 14.51 -14.77
N LEU A 257 3.03 13.58 -14.06
CA LEU A 257 3.68 13.85 -12.79
C LEU A 257 5.04 14.50 -13.04
N GLN A 258 5.15 15.77 -12.71
CA GLN A 258 6.41 16.50 -12.71
C GLN A 258 7.23 16.10 -11.49
N ARG A 259 8.12 15.11 -11.66
CA ARG A 259 9.10 14.78 -10.62
C ARG A 259 10.27 15.76 -10.71
N ASN A 260 10.55 16.45 -9.63
CA ASN A 260 11.76 17.26 -9.56
C ASN A 260 12.98 16.32 -9.61
N PRO A 261 13.96 16.60 -10.48
CA PRO A 261 15.19 15.84 -10.49
C PRO A 261 15.84 15.95 -9.10
N VAL A 262 16.17 14.80 -8.51
CA VAL A 262 16.89 14.76 -7.24
C VAL A 262 18.32 15.23 -7.52
N PRO A 263 18.79 16.35 -6.95
CA PRO A 263 20.18 16.71 -7.03
C PRO A 263 20.97 15.68 -6.24
N ALA A 264 21.73 14.83 -6.90
CA ALA A 264 22.69 14.01 -6.19
C ALA A 264 23.84 14.90 -5.74
N ALA A 265 24.16 14.86 -4.46
CA ALA A 265 25.24 15.68 -3.87
C ALA A 265 26.61 15.45 -4.54
N ASP A 266 26.76 14.32 -5.24
CA ASP A 266 28.01 13.88 -5.86
C ASP A 266 28.12 14.22 -7.36
N LEU A 267 27.10 14.83 -7.96
CA LEU A 267 27.14 15.25 -9.36
C LEU A 267 27.73 16.65 -9.53
N LYS A 268 28.30 16.90 -10.73
CA LYS A 268 28.71 18.27 -11.11
C LYS A 268 27.51 19.21 -11.00
N PRO A 269 27.68 20.43 -10.47
CA PRO A 269 26.63 21.42 -10.41
C PRO A 269 25.94 21.59 -11.78
N GLY A 270 24.58 21.61 -11.76
CA GLY A 270 23.78 21.74 -12.97
C GLY A 270 23.52 20.46 -13.74
N THR A 271 23.92 19.30 -13.21
CA THR A 271 23.60 17.99 -13.79
C THR A 271 22.58 17.20 -12.95
N ARG A 272 21.88 16.27 -13.60
CA ARG A 272 20.93 15.35 -12.97
C ARG A 272 21.12 13.93 -13.50
N PHE A 273 20.62 12.97 -12.75
CA PHE A 273 20.49 11.59 -13.24
C PHE A 273 19.46 11.51 -14.37
N LEU A 274 19.66 10.55 -15.27
CA LEU A 274 18.65 10.15 -16.24
C LEU A 274 17.56 9.34 -15.55
N THR A 275 16.32 9.51 -15.99
CA THR A 275 15.22 8.63 -15.65
C THR A 275 15.32 7.30 -16.40
N TYR A 276 14.63 6.26 -15.97
CA TYR A 276 14.63 4.97 -16.68
C TYR A 276 14.13 5.06 -18.14
N PRO A 277 13.06 5.81 -18.45
CA PRO A 277 12.68 6.06 -19.85
C PRO A 277 13.80 6.71 -20.69
N GLU A 278 14.46 7.75 -20.17
CA GLU A 278 15.57 8.41 -20.86
C GLU A 278 16.78 7.49 -21.05
N LEU A 279 17.06 6.65 -20.05
CA LEU A 279 18.10 5.62 -20.14
C LEU A 279 17.76 4.62 -21.26
N THR A 280 16.51 4.19 -21.37
CA THR A 280 16.07 3.28 -22.41
C THR A 280 16.33 3.86 -23.80
N GLU A 281 16.01 5.13 -24.01
CA GLU A 281 16.23 5.83 -25.29
C GLU A 281 17.71 5.99 -25.66
N LYS A 282 18.59 6.13 -24.68
CA LYS A 282 20.04 6.34 -24.90
C LYS A 282 20.82 5.02 -24.86
N LEU A 283 20.53 4.15 -23.91
CA LEU A 283 21.30 2.93 -23.65
C LEU A 283 21.09 1.86 -24.72
N ILE A 284 19.84 1.62 -25.11
CA ILE A 284 19.54 0.53 -26.07
C ILE A 284 20.21 0.75 -27.41
N PRO A 285 20.13 1.94 -28.06
CA PRO A 285 20.88 2.20 -29.27
C PRO A 285 22.40 2.07 -29.08
N TYR A 286 22.94 2.60 -27.97
CA TYR A 286 24.37 2.55 -27.67
C TYR A 286 24.92 1.13 -27.61
N VAL A 287 24.28 0.23 -26.87
CA VAL A 287 24.77 -1.15 -26.72
C VAL A 287 24.56 -1.97 -28.00
N LYS A 288 23.46 -1.73 -28.74
CA LYS A 288 23.21 -2.39 -30.03
C LYS A 288 24.25 -2.01 -31.08
N GLU A 289 24.56 -0.73 -31.23
CA GLU A 289 25.59 -0.23 -32.16
C GLU A 289 26.96 -0.87 -31.90
N ARG A 290 27.26 -1.18 -30.63
CA ARG A 290 28.52 -1.80 -30.23
C ARG A 290 28.50 -3.32 -30.24
N GLY A 291 27.41 -3.93 -30.64
CA GLY A 291 27.29 -5.38 -30.80
C GLY A 291 27.15 -6.15 -29.50
N PHE A 292 26.79 -5.52 -28.40
CA PHE A 292 26.44 -6.22 -27.17
C PHE A 292 25.10 -6.94 -27.31
N THR A 293 25.01 -8.13 -26.74
CA THR A 293 23.80 -8.97 -26.79
C THR A 293 23.00 -8.91 -25.50
N HIS A 294 23.65 -8.59 -24.39
CA HIS A 294 23.07 -8.55 -23.03
C HIS A 294 23.52 -7.29 -22.30
N ILE A 295 22.68 -6.86 -21.38
CA ILE A 295 22.99 -5.78 -20.43
C ILE A 295 22.90 -6.38 -19.03
N GLU A 296 23.93 -6.16 -18.22
CA GLU A 296 23.94 -6.48 -16.79
C GLU A 296 23.86 -5.17 -16.02
N LEU A 297 22.80 -5.01 -15.24
CA LEU A 297 22.57 -3.82 -14.43
C LEU A 297 23.01 -4.08 -13.00
N MET A 298 23.88 -3.23 -12.46
CA MET A 298 24.10 -3.18 -11.02
C MET A 298 22.78 -2.89 -10.30
N PRO A 299 22.63 -3.26 -9.01
CA PRO A 299 21.34 -3.21 -8.31
C PRO A 299 20.53 -1.96 -8.58
N ILE A 300 19.29 -2.12 -9.00
CA ILE A 300 18.35 -1.04 -9.37
C ILE A 300 17.22 -0.87 -8.36
N SER A 301 17.09 -1.82 -7.43
CA SER A 301 16.12 -1.71 -6.33
C SER A 301 16.68 -0.83 -5.22
N GLU A 302 15.84 0.04 -4.71
CA GLU A 302 16.16 0.86 -3.54
C GLU A 302 16.19 -0.02 -2.27
N HIS A 303 17.14 0.27 -1.38
CA HIS A 303 17.40 -0.50 -0.15
C HIS A 303 17.80 0.41 1.01
#